data_fa2cd3bcb013630089806bf195f0a8f9
#
_entry.id   fa2cd3bcb013630089806bf195f0a8f9
#
_cell.length_a   1.000
_cell.length_b   1.000
_cell.length_c   1.000
_cell.angle_alpha   90.00
_cell.angle_beta   90.00
_cell.angle_gamma   90.00
#
_symmetry.space_group_name_H-M   'P 1'
#
loop_
_entity.id
_entity.type
_entity.pdbx_description
1 polymer ?
#
loop_
_entity_poly.entity_id
_entity_poly.type
_entity_poly.pdbx_seq_one_letter_code
_entity_poly.pdbx_strand_id
1 'polypeptide(L)'
;MLQAIAIHHATPEHTDDFLAFMHRVIDHVGRAPGLIEFTAWREGGGSRLMGVSRWESAADFQAALPLIMGLSGERRPEWSQREDELIVVESA
;
A
#
# COMPACT_ATOMS: atom_id res chain seq x y z
N MET A 1 -14.95 -4.78 -9.93
CA MET A 1 -13.62 -4.95 -9.35
C MET A 1 -12.99 -3.59 -9.12
N LEU A 2 -12.30 -3.43 -8.01
CA LEU A 2 -11.64 -2.18 -7.65
C LEU A 2 -10.13 -2.43 -7.48
N GLN A 3 -9.31 -1.46 -7.88
CA GLN A 3 -7.88 -1.49 -7.65
C GLN A 3 -7.46 -0.22 -6.93
N ALA A 4 -6.72 -0.37 -5.83
CA ALA A 4 -6.19 0.74 -5.06
C ALA A 4 -4.67 0.75 -5.22
N ILE A 5 -4.13 1.90 -5.62
CA ILE A 5 -2.70 2.09 -5.85
C ILE A 5 -2.22 3.18 -4.90
N ALA A 6 -1.43 2.78 -3.90
CA ALA A 6 -0.80 3.72 -2.99
C ALA A 6 0.61 4.01 -3.49
N ILE A 7 0.93 5.28 -3.68
CA ILE A 7 2.25 5.72 -4.12
C ILE A 7 2.95 6.37 -2.94
N HIS A 8 4.09 5.80 -2.55
CA HIS A 8 4.91 6.30 -1.46
C HIS A 8 6.18 6.93 -2.02
N HIS A 9 6.44 8.18 -1.66
CA HIS A 9 7.63 8.90 -2.08
C HIS A 9 8.74 8.65 -1.05
N ALA A 10 9.38 7.49 -1.15
CA ALA A 10 10.38 7.06 -0.17
C ALA A 10 11.65 7.89 -0.25
N THR A 11 12.25 8.14 0.91
CA THR A 11 13.60 8.67 0.99
C THR A 11 14.58 7.60 0.51
N PRO A 12 15.50 7.90 -0.42
CA PRO A 12 16.35 6.87 -1.03
C PRO A 12 17.07 5.96 -0.05
N GLU A 13 17.61 6.49 1.04
CA GLU A 13 18.34 5.72 2.05
C GLU A 13 17.44 4.85 2.93
N HIS A 14 16.14 5.06 2.90
CA HIS A 14 15.15 4.30 3.69
C HIS A 14 14.21 3.44 2.85
N THR A 15 14.53 3.26 1.58
CA THR A 15 13.67 2.49 0.66
C THR A 15 13.47 1.06 1.14
N ASP A 16 14.54 0.40 1.61
CA ASP A 16 14.45 -0.98 2.07
C ASP A 16 13.63 -1.11 3.36
N ASP A 17 13.78 -0.17 4.29
CA ASP A 17 13.00 -0.14 5.53
C ASP A 17 11.52 0.05 5.22
N PHE A 18 11.22 0.98 4.32
CA PHE A 18 9.84 1.26 3.93
C PHE A 18 9.21 0.06 3.20
N LEU A 19 9.97 -0.57 2.31
CA LEU A 19 9.51 -1.76 1.60
C LEU A 19 9.22 -2.91 2.58
N ALA A 20 10.09 -3.13 3.56
CA ALA A 20 9.87 -4.12 4.61
C ALA A 20 8.57 -3.83 5.39
N PHE A 21 8.31 -2.56 5.71
CA PHE A 21 7.06 -2.16 6.33
C PHE A 21 5.85 -2.48 5.43
N MET A 22 5.94 -2.20 4.14
CA MET A 22 4.85 -2.52 3.19
C MET A 22 4.55 -4.01 3.18
N HIS A 23 5.57 -4.87 3.22
CA HIS A 23 5.37 -6.31 3.30
C HIS A 23 4.69 -6.73 4.61
N ARG A 24 5.00 -6.06 5.73
CA ARG A 24 4.29 -6.32 7.00
C ARG A 24 2.82 -5.92 6.90
N VAL A 25 2.51 -4.82 6.21
CA VAL A 25 1.12 -4.41 5.98
C VAL A 25 0.39 -5.45 5.14
N ILE A 26 1.01 -5.92 4.06
CA ILE A 26 0.43 -6.96 3.21
C ILE A 26 0.11 -8.21 4.02
N ASP A 27 1.04 -8.65 4.86
CA ASP A 27 0.84 -9.83 5.72
C ASP A 27 -0.26 -9.59 6.75
N HIS A 28 -0.32 -8.39 7.31
CA HIS A 28 -1.32 -8.01 8.32
C HIS A 28 -2.73 -7.96 7.72
N VAL A 29 -2.88 -7.45 6.51
CA VAL A 29 -4.16 -7.46 5.80
C VAL A 29 -4.57 -8.89 5.44
N GLY A 30 -3.59 -9.69 5.05
CA GLY A 30 -3.74 -11.13 4.92
C GLY A 30 -4.81 -11.54 3.92
N ARG A 31 -5.87 -12.20 4.44
CA ARG A 31 -6.97 -12.73 3.64
C ARG A 31 -8.27 -11.97 3.92
N ALA A 32 -8.19 -10.65 3.95
CA ALA A 32 -9.39 -9.84 4.16
C ALA A 32 -10.46 -10.19 3.13
N PRO A 33 -11.74 -10.20 3.52
CA PRO A 33 -12.82 -10.51 2.59
C PRO A 33 -12.78 -9.64 1.34
N GLY A 34 -12.87 -10.27 0.18
CA GLY A 34 -12.86 -9.58 -1.12
C GLY A 34 -11.48 -9.19 -1.65
N LEU A 35 -10.42 -9.40 -0.88
CA LEU A 35 -9.06 -9.15 -1.38
C LEU A 35 -8.68 -10.22 -2.42
N ILE A 36 -8.33 -9.77 -3.62
CA ILE A 36 -7.90 -10.64 -4.72
C ILE A 36 -6.38 -10.75 -4.73
N GLU A 37 -5.70 -9.59 -4.61
CA GLU A 37 -4.24 -9.53 -4.69
C GLU A 37 -3.75 -8.27 -3.97
N PHE A 38 -2.61 -8.36 -3.31
CA PHE A 38 -1.95 -7.20 -2.71
C PHE A 38 -0.44 -7.37 -2.91
N THR A 39 0.17 -6.47 -3.67
CA THR A 39 1.57 -6.55 -4.06
C THR A 39 2.29 -5.24 -3.81
N ALA A 40 3.60 -5.32 -3.58
CA ALA A 40 4.46 -4.17 -3.42
C ALA A 40 5.41 -4.07 -4.61
N TRP A 41 5.64 -2.85 -5.09
CA TRP A 41 6.45 -2.57 -6.25
C TRP A 41 7.45 -1.46 -5.97
N ARG A 42 8.58 -1.52 -6.63
CA ARG A 42 9.62 -0.49 -6.57
C ARG A 42 9.74 0.15 -7.94
N GLU A 43 9.81 1.48 -7.98
CA GLU A 43 10.05 2.21 -9.22
C GLU A 43 11.44 1.92 -9.75
N GLY A 44 11.53 1.50 -11.03
CA GLY A 44 12.81 1.32 -11.69
C GLY A 44 13.51 2.66 -11.90
N GLY A 45 14.72 2.81 -11.37
CA GLY A 45 15.50 4.03 -11.51
C GLY A 45 15.07 5.18 -10.60
N GLY A 46 14.13 4.94 -9.68
CA GLY A 46 13.66 5.95 -8.76
C GLY A 46 13.49 5.41 -7.34
N SER A 47 12.90 6.23 -6.46
CA SER A 47 12.72 5.88 -5.05
C SER A 47 11.25 5.69 -4.66
N ARG A 48 10.31 5.85 -5.61
CA ARG A 48 8.90 5.63 -5.28
C ARG A 48 8.63 4.14 -5.05
N LEU A 49 7.79 3.86 -4.06
CA LEU A 49 7.27 2.52 -3.80
C LEU A 49 5.77 2.53 -4.01
N MET A 50 5.22 1.43 -4.48
CA MET A 50 3.79 1.34 -4.73
C MET A 50 3.22 0.09 -4.10
N GLY A 51 2.12 0.26 -3.36
CA GLY A 51 1.29 -0.84 -2.90
C GLY A 51 0.07 -0.95 -3.81
N VAL A 52 -0.11 -2.10 -4.44
CA VAL A 52 -1.22 -2.33 -5.37
C VAL A 52 -2.10 -3.43 -4.82
N SER A 53 -3.35 -3.09 -4.54
CA SER A 53 -4.33 -4.07 -4.06
C SER A 53 -5.55 -4.10 -4.97
N ARG A 54 -6.05 -5.31 -5.23
CA ARG A 54 -7.25 -5.52 -6.01
C ARG A 54 -8.32 -6.16 -5.15
N TRP A 55 -9.55 -5.68 -5.30
CA TRP A 55 -10.68 -6.03 -4.46
C TRP A 55 -11.90 -6.37 -5.32
N GLU A 56 -12.72 -7.28 -4.84
CA GLU A 56 -13.94 -7.65 -5.54
C GLU A 56 -14.92 -6.48 -5.64
N SER A 57 -14.93 -5.61 -4.62
CA SER A 57 -15.84 -4.45 -4.58
C SER A 57 -15.25 -3.30 -3.78
N ALA A 58 -15.80 -2.10 -4.00
CA ALA A 58 -15.46 -0.93 -3.21
C ALA A 58 -15.82 -1.13 -1.73
N ALA A 59 -16.93 -1.81 -1.44
CA ALA A 59 -17.36 -2.09 -0.08
C ALA A 59 -16.34 -2.95 0.67
N ASP A 60 -15.75 -3.96 0.01
CA ASP A 60 -14.72 -4.81 0.60
C ASP A 60 -13.46 -4.00 0.91
N PHE A 61 -13.05 -3.14 0.00
CA PHE A 61 -11.91 -2.24 0.22
C PHE A 61 -12.15 -1.32 1.42
N GLN A 62 -13.33 -0.68 1.49
CA GLN A 62 -13.67 0.21 2.60
C GLN A 62 -13.68 -0.54 3.92
N ALA A 63 -14.20 -1.75 3.96
CA ALA A 63 -14.22 -2.57 5.16
C ALA A 63 -12.82 -2.97 5.63
N ALA A 64 -11.86 -3.08 4.71
CA ALA A 64 -10.48 -3.46 5.03
C ALA A 64 -9.59 -2.27 5.44
N LEU A 65 -10.04 -1.02 5.25
CA LEU A 65 -9.22 0.16 5.59
C LEU A 65 -8.65 0.13 7.01
N PRO A 66 -9.41 -0.26 8.06
CA PRO A 66 -8.83 -0.36 9.40
C PRO A 66 -7.66 -1.34 9.49
N LEU A 67 -7.69 -2.44 8.74
CA LEU A 67 -6.57 -3.39 8.68
C LEU A 67 -5.37 -2.78 7.95
N ILE A 68 -5.62 -2.12 6.82
CA ILE A 68 -4.57 -1.48 6.02
C ILE A 68 -3.85 -0.41 6.85
N MET A 69 -4.58 0.37 7.63
CA MET A 69 -4.05 1.44 8.45
C MET A 69 -3.56 0.97 9.82
N GLY A 70 -3.79 -0.29 10.18
CA GLY A 70 -3.54 -0.81 11.52
C GLY A 70 -2.09 -0.76 11.99
N LEU A 71 -1.13 -0.78 11.06
CA LEU A 71 0.30 -0.72 11.37
C LEU A 71 0.89 0.67 11.13
N SER A 72 0.07 1.70 10.87
CA SER A 72 0.56 3.04 10.53
C SER A 72 1.49 3.64 11.60
N GLY A 73 1.33 3.26 12.87
CA GLY A 73 2.20 3.71 13.95
C GLY A 73 3.63 3.16 13.88
N GLU A 74 3.88 2.13 13.07
CA GLU A 74 5.23 1.58 12.85
C GLU A 74 5.98 2.32 11.75
N ARG A 75 5.28 3.14 10.99
CA ARG A 75 5.86 3.91 9.91
C ARG A 75 6.63 5.10 10.45
N ARG A 76 7.84 5.31 9.96
CA ARG A 76 8.72 6.41 10.40
C ARG A 76 8.60 7.60 9.46
N PRO A 77 8.47 8.84 10.00
CA PRO A 77 8.37 10.04 9.16
C PRO A 77 9.57 10.24 8.23
N GLU A 78 10.76 9.87 8.65
CA GLU A 78 11.98 10.02 7.84
C GLU A 78 12.04 9.14 6.62
N TRP A 79 11.15 8.14 6.51
CA TRP A 79 11.11 7.27 5.35
C TRP A 79 10.50 7.94 4.11
N SER A 80 9.77 9.03 4.31
CA SER A 80 9.01 9.69 3.23
C SER A 80 9.52 11.09 2.96
N GLN A 81 9.62 11.45 1.67
CA GLN A 81 9.99 12.79 1.24
C GLN A 81 8.78 13.73 1.19
N ARG A 82 7.59 13.17 1.00
CA ARG A 82 6.34 13.91 0.86
C ARG A 82 5.16 12.96 1.11
N GLU A 83 3.97 13.52 1.14
CA GLU A 83 2.74 12.76 1.36
C GLU A 83 2.51 11.70 0.30
N ASP A 84 1.87 10.60 0.71
CA ASP A 84 1.46 9.54 -0.19
C ASP A 84 0.37 10.02 -1.15
N GLU A 85 0.28 9.35 -2.27
CA GLU A 85 -0.84 9.51 -3.20
C GLU A 85 -1.63 8.20 -3.22
N LEU A 86 -2.94 8.32 -3.37
CA LEU A 86 -3.81 7.16 -3.51
C LEU A 86 -4.64 7.32 -4.78
N ILE A 87 -4.56 6.33 -5.65
CA ILE A 87 -5.37 6.26 -6.85
C ILE A 87 -6.28 5.04 -6.71
N VAL A 88 -7.58 5.26 -6.83
CA VAL A 88 -8.57 4.19 -6.81
C VAL A 88 -9.25 4.14 -8.16
N VAL A 89 -9.21 2.97 -8.79
CA VAL A 89 -9.83 2.75 -10.09
C VAL A 89 -10.78 1.57 -10.02
N GLU A 90 -11.83 1.62 -10.81
CA GLU A 90 -12.80 0.53 -10.92
C GLU A 90 -12.83 0.02 -12.34
N SER A 91 -13.15 -1.29 -12.50
CA SER A 91 -13.29 -1.88 -13.82
C SER A 91 -14.47 -1.25 -14.55
N ALA A 92 -14.26 -0.89 -15.80
CA ALA A 92 -15.26 -0.24 -16.63
C ALA A 92 -15.95 -1.24 -17.58
#